data_77271f1cc879d0eb0297d3d1c307b241
#
_entry.id   77271f1cc879d0eb0297d3d1c307b241
#
_cell.length_a   1.000
_cell.length_b   1.000
_cell.length_c   1.000
_cell.angle_alpha   90.00
_cell.angle_beta   90.00
_cell.angle_gamma   90.00
#
_symmetry.space_group_name_H-M   'P 1'
#
loop_
_entity.id
_entity.type
_entity.pdbx_description
1 polymer ?
#
loop_
_entity_poly.entity_id
_entity_poly.type
_entity_poly.pdbx_seq_one_letter_code
_entity_poly.pdbx_strand_id
1 'polypeptide(L)'
;MQFTLLNQGNQAYWEATYIEAFPEEERLPFDQLLTSSQAGKFHLFVIQEADENVGILLNSPIAPESTYVFFFAIDQHHRNQRLGSTVLALLKTRYPKGVLLESEEIGKNAANEAQREKRYQFYERNGVLDTGYLIMDRGLTFHIMFAGASGFGGTQLQFLLDFH
;
A
#
# COMPACT_ATOMS: atom_id res chain seq x y z
N MET A 1 15.07 2.74 9.17
CA MET A 1 14.15 1.94 8.32
C MET A 1 14.57 2.02 6.88
N GLN A 2 14.50 0.91 6.17
CA GLN A 2 14.80 0.88 4.74
C GLN A 2 13.88 -0.07 4.00
N PHE A 3 13.72 0.16 2.69
CA PHE A 3 12.99 -0.72 1.78
C PHE A 3 13.99 -1.46 0.92
N THR A 4 13.96 -2.80 0.98
CA THR A 4 14.87 -3.67 0.23
C THR A 4 14.08 -4.41 -0.84
N LEU A 5 14.53 -4.33 -2.09
CA LEU A 5 13.87 -5.03 -3.19
C LEU A 5 13.82 -6.54 -2.96
N LEU A 6 12.76 -7.15 -3.48
CA LEU A 6 12.59 -8.60 -3.47
C LEU A 6 13.82 -9.28 -4.10
N ASN A 7 14.29 -10.33 -3.44
CA ASN A 7 15.40 -11.16 -3.91
C ASN A 7 15.18 -12.61 -3.45
N GLN A 8 16.07 -13.51 -3.84
CA GLN A 8 15.94 -14.92 -3.47
C GLN A 8 15.95 -15.13 -1.95
N GLY A 9 16.68 -14.30 -1.21
CA GLY A 9 16.83 -14.44 0.24
C GLY A 9 15.62 -13.96 1.03
N ASN A 10 14.81 -13.03 0.51
CA ASN A 10 13.67 -12.45 1.23
C ASN A 10 12.30 -12.80 0.62
N GLN A 11 12.26 -13.51 -0.50
CA GLN A 11 11.03 -13.85 -1.20
C GLN A 11 10.06 -14.66 -0.36
N ALA A 12 10.54 -15.64 0.37
CA ALA A 12 9.69 -16.48 1.24
C ALA A 12 9.05 -15.65 2.34
N TYR A 13 9.78 -14.70 2.94
CA TYR A 13 9.24 -13.79 3.93
C TYR A 13 8.14 -12.91 3.33
N TRP A 14 8.39 -12.35 2.13
CA TRP A 14 7.42 -11.47 1.47
C TRP A 14 6.10 -12.20 1.22
N GLU A 15 6.18 -13.38 0.62
CA GLU A 15 5.00 -14.18 0.30
C GLU A 15 4.22 -14.59 1.56
N ALA A 16 4.92 -15.07 2.59
CA ALA A 16 4.28 -15.48 3.84
C ALA A 16 3.57 -14.30 4.53
N THR A 17 4.19 -13.13 4.56
CA THR A 17 3.59 -11.93 5.15
C THR A 17 2.38 -11.47 4.33
N TYR A 18 2.46 -11.53 3.01
CA TYR A 18 1.37 -11.19 2.10
C TYR A 18 0.13 -12.08 2.36
N ILE A 19 0.33 -13.38 2.47
CA ILE A 19 -0.74 -14.34 2.74
C ILE A 19 -1.35 -14.13 4.13
N GLU A 20 -0.52 -13.86 5.13
CA GLU A 20 -1.00 -13.61 6.49
C GLU A 20 -1.80 -12.31 6.60
N ALA A 21 -1.34 -11.25 5.94
CA ALA A 21 -1.88 -9.91 6.13
C ALA A 21 -3.14 -9.61 5.31
N PHE A 22 -3.35 -10.30 4.18
CA PHE A 22 -4.45 -10.01 3.26
C PHE A 22 -5.31 -11.24 2.99
N PRO A 23 -6.64 -11.11 3.04
CA PRO A 23 -7.55 -12.22 2.72
C PRO A 23 -7.43 -12.61 1.25
N GLU A 24 -7.80 -13.85 0.94
CA GLU A 24 -7.68 -14.42 -0.41
C GLU A 24 -8.36 -13.57 -1.48
N GLU A 25 -9.53 -13.02 -1.18
CA GLU A 25 -10.30 -12.19 -2.11
C GLU A 25 -9.64 -10.87 -2.48
N GLU A 26 -8.70 -10.39 -1.66
CA GLU A 26 -7.94 -9.17 -1.94
C GLU A 26 -6.60 -9.44 -2.62
N ARG A 27 -6.14 -10.71 -2.57
CA ARG A 27 -4.82 -11.06 -3.09
C ARG A 27 -4.83 -11.35 -4.58
N LEU A 28 -3.77 -10.90 -5.26
CA LEU A 28 -3.40 -11.40 -6.58
C LEU A 28 -2.49 -12.62 -6.39
N PRO A 29 -2.50 -13.59 -7.32
CA PRO A 29 -1.56 -14.70 -7.28
C PRO A 29 -0.11 -14.19 -7.25
N PHE A 30 0.70 -14.77 -6.38
CA PHE A 30 2.09 -14.32 -6.18
C PHE A 30 2.91 -14.38 -7.47
N ASP A 31 2.68 -15.40 -8.30
CA ASP A 31 3.36 -15.53 -9.60
C ASP A 31 3.07 -14.34 -10.52
N GLN A 32 1.86 -13.81 -10.48
CA GLN A 32 1.50 -12.60 -11.25
C GLN A 32 2.23 -11.37 -10.72
N LEU A 33 2.40 -11.26 -9.42
CA LEU A 33 3.16 -10.16 -8.82
C LEU A 33 4.62 -10.22 -9.22
N LEU A 34 5.22 -11.41 -9.22
CA LEU A 34 6.60 -11.61 -9.67
C LEU A 34 6.78 -11.22 -11.14
N THR A 35 5.87 -11.67 -12.01
CA THR A 35 5.93 -11.35 -13.45
C THR A 35 5.81 -9.84 -13.66
N SER A 36 4.87 -9.17 -12.97
CA SER A 36 4.69 -7.73 -13.07
C SER A 36 5.89 -6.95 -12.54
N SER A 37 6.54 -7.46 -11.50
CA SER A 37 7.76 -6.89 -10.95
C SER A 37 8.93 -6.98 -11.95
N GLN A 38 9.08 -8.13 -12.60
CA GLN A 38 10.10 -8.33 -13.64
C GLN A 38 9.87 -7.43 -14.85
N ALA A 39 8.61 -7.14 -15.17
CA ALA A 39 8.24 -6.22 -16.24
C ALA A 39 8.36 -4.74 -15.83
N GLY A 40 8.72 -4.43 -14.59
CA GLY A 40 8.90 -3.08 -14.09
C GLY A 40 7.60 -2.35 -13.70
N LYS A 41 6.46 -3.04 -13.69
CA LYS A 41 5.17 -2.44 -13.30
C LYS A 41 5.05 -2.22 -11.81
N PHE A 42 5.52 -3.19 -11.02
CA PHE A 42 5.45 -3.19 -9.57
C PHE A 42 6.83 -3.29 -8.96
N HIS A 43 6.99 -2.63 -7.81
CA HIS A 43 8.14 -2.84 -6.95
C HIS A 43 7.68 -3.59 -5.70
N LEU A 44 8.26 -4.74 -5.43
CA LEU A 44 8.03 -5.51 -4.22
C LEU A 44 9.19 -5.25 -3.27
N PHE A 45 8.89 -4.66 -2.12
CA PHE A 45 9.89 -4.35 -1.10
C PHE A 45 9.62 -5.11 0.19
N VAL A 46 10.69 -5.54 0.84
CA VAL A 46 10.67 -5.90 2.25
C VAL A 46 11.02 -4.65 3.05
N ILE A 47 10.25 -4.37 4.07
CA ILE A 47 10.50 -3.27 4.99
C ILE A 47 11.38 -3.80 6.12
N GLN A 48 12.51 -3.14 6.34
CA GLN A 48 13.47 -3.52 7.37
C GLN A 48 13.67 -2.41 8.38
N GLU A 49 13.73 -2.80 9.66
CA GLU A 49 14.06 -1.91 10.77
C GLU A 49 15.09 -2.63 11.65
N ALA A 50 16.21 -1.97 11.94
CA ALA A 50 17.27 -2.54 12.78
C ALA A 50 17.73 -3.94 12.30
N ASP A 51 17.90 -4.11 11.00
CA ASP A 51 18.30 -5.35 10.32
C ASP A 51 17.29 -6.51 10.42
N GLU A 52 16.07 -6.22 10.89
CA GLU A 52 14.98 -7.19 10.91
C GLU A 52 13.96 -6.90 9.81
N ASN A 53 13.39 -7.95 9.22
CA ASN A 53 12.25 -7.83 8.34
C ASN A 53 11.00 -7.58 9.19
N VAL A 54 10.31 -6.47 8.94
CA VAL A 54 9.15 -6.06 9.76
C VAL A 54 7.86 -5.90 8.96
N GLY A 55 7.95 -5.94 7.63
CA GLY A 55 6.76 -5.79 6.80
C GLY A 55 7.07 -5.87 5.32
N ILE A 56 6.03 -5.63 4.53
CA ILE A 56 6.08 -5.67 3.08
C ILE A 56 5.40 -4.45 2.46
N LEU A 57 5.83 -4.13 1.25
CA LEU A 57 5.26 -3.04 0.46
C LEU A 57 5.26 -3.45 -1.01
N LEU A 58 4.13 -3.23 -1.68
CA LEU A 58 4.03 -3.33 -3.12
C LEU A 58 3.51 -2.00 -3.65
N ASN A 59 4.29 -1.36 -4.51
CA ASN A 59 3.92 -0.09 -5.10
C ASN A 59 4.26 -0.04 -6.58
N SER A 60 3.63 0.90 -7.28
CA SER A 60 3.90 1.19 -8.69
C SER A 60 4.24 2.66 -8.84
N PRO A 61 5.31 3.02 -9.55
CA PRO A 61 5.61 4.43 -9.79
C PRO A 61 4.55 5.03 -10.73
N ILE A 62 4.04 6.22 -10.39
CA ILE A 62 3.15 7.00 -11.24
C ILE A 62 3.99 7.97 -12.07
N ALA A 63 4.96 8.62 -11.40
CA ALA A 63 5.88 9.59 -11.93
C ALA A 63 7.15 9.54 -11.07
N PRO A 64 8.25 10.25 -11.39
CA PRO A 64 9.50 10.12 -10.65
C PRO A 64 9.39 10.31 -9.13
N GLU A 65 8.48 11.17 -8.67
CA GLU A 65 8.31 11.47 -7.26
C GLU A 65 6.92 11.16 -6.73
N SER A 66 6.21 10.23 -7.40
CA SER A 66 4.84 9.85 -7.04
C SER A 66 4.65 8.36 -7.19
N THR A 67 3.88 7.75 -6.31
CA THR A 67 3.67 6.30 -6.29
C THR A 67 2.25 5.92 -5.90
N TYR A 68 1.83 4.75 -6.38
CA TYR A 68 0.59 4.08 -5.97
C TYR A 68 0.95 2.85 -5.13
N VAL A 69 0.44 2.82 -3.90
CA VAL A 69 0.67 1.71 -2.98
C VAL A 69 -0.52 0.76 -3.05
N PHE A 70 -0.27 -0.49 -3.47
CA PHE A 70 -1.29 -1.53 -3.57
C PHE A 70 -1.41 -2.35 -2.31
N PHE A 71 -0.27 -2.79 -1.76
CA PHE A 71 -0.23 -3.58 -0.56
C PHE A 71 0.84 -3.03 0.38
N PHE A 72 0.46 -2.87 1.62
CA PHE A 72 1.35 -2.43 2.68
C PHE A 72 0.91 -3.10 3.97
N ALA A 73 1.81 -3.80 4.62
CA ALA A 73 1.53 -4.46 5.88
C ALA A 73 2.77 -4.58 6.75
N ILE A 74 2.61 -4.33 8.05
CA ILE A 74 3.57 -4.73 9.06
C ILE A 74 3.21 -6.16 9.46
N ASP A 75 4.20 -7.03 9.60
CA ASP A 75 3.93 -8.42 9.96
C ASP A 75 3.38 -8.55 11.39
N GLN A 76 2.75 -9.68 11.68
CA GLN A 76 2.03 -9.88 12.94
C GLN A 76 2.93 -9.80 14.19
N HIS A 77 4.22 -10.08 14.06
CA HIS A 77 5.18 -10.07 15.17
C HIS A 77 5.69 -8.66 15.51
N HIS A 78 5.45 -7.69 14.63
CA HIS A 78 5.96 -6.33 14.76
C HIS A 78 4.86 -5.27 14.83
N ARG A 79 3.60 -5.66 14.90
CA ARG A 79 2.46 -4.74 15.04
C ARG A 79 2.46 -4.03 16.39
N ASN A 80 1.79 -2.87 16.47
CA ASN A 80 1.66 -2.04 17.67
C ASN A 80 2.96 -1.39 18.14
N GLN A 81 3.95 -1.25 17.23
CA GLN A 81 5.23 -0.59 17.50
C GLN A 81 5.38 0.72 16.72
N ARG A 82 4.28 1.26 16.20
CA ARG A 82 4.25 2.48 15.38
C ARG A 82 5.06 2.40 14.10
N LEU A 83 5.44 1.22 13.65
CA LEU A 83 6.22 1.03 12.43
C LEU A 83 5.45 1.46 11.19
N GLY A 84 4.14 1.24 11.16
CA GLY A 84 3.29 1.67 10.06
C GLY A 84 3.36 3.18 9.82
N SER A 85 3.32 3.98 10.88
CA SER A 85 3.47 5.45 10.78
C SER A 85 4.83 5.84 10.27
N THR A 86 5.89 5.13 10.67
CA THR A 86 7.25 5.34 10.17
C THR A 86 7.35 5.04 8.68
N VAL A 87 6.72 3.96 8.22
CA VAL A 87 6.66 3.61 6.79
C VAL A 87 5.99 4.72 5.99
N LEU A 88 4.82 5.21 6.44
CA LEU A 88 4.12 6.29 5.74
C LEU A 88 4.93 7.58 5.71
N ALA A 89 5.62 7.92 6.79
CA ALA A 89 6.52 9.08 6.82
C ALA A 89 7.66 8.93 5.80
N LEU A 90 8.26 7.74 5.71
CA LEU A 90 9.33 7.46 4.76
C LEU A 90 8.82 7.51 3.31
N LEU A 91 7.63 6.97 3.04
CA LEU A 91 7.00 7.04 1.74
C LEU A 91 6.76 8.48 1.30
N LYS A 92 6.24 9.33 2.19
CA LYS A 92 6.01 10.75 1.88
C LYS A 92 7.31 11.50 1.60
N THR A 93 8.39 11.14 2.25
CA THR A 93 9.71 11.71 1.99
C THR A 93 10.26 11.25 0.64
N ARG A 94 10.11 9.96 0.33
CA ARG A 94 10.63 9.36 -0.90
C ARG A 94 9.81 9.77 -2.14
N TYR A 95 8.51 10.00 -1.96
CA TYR A 95 7.59 10.36 -3.03
C TYR A 95 6.84 11.66 -2.67
N PRO A 96 7.55 12.80 -2.66
CA PRO A 96 6.98 14.05 -2.14
C PRO A 96 5.84 14.61 -2.97
N LYS A 97 5.72 14.24 -4.24
CA LYS A 97 4.65 14.70 -5.12
C LYS A 97 3.38 13.86 -5.03
N GLY A 98 3.43 12.69 -4.42
CA GLY A 98 2.23 11.95 -4.19
C GLY A 98 2.43 10.51 -3.75
N VAL A 99 1.78 10.17 -2.65
CA VAL A 99 1.55 8.80 -2.22
C VAL A 99 0.06 8.55 -2.31
N LEU A 100 -0.32 7.66 -3.21
CA LEU A 100 -1.70 7.28 -3.47
C LEU A 100 -1.91 5.87 -2.95
N LEU A 101 -3.00 5.62 -2.24
CA LEU A 101 -3.34 4.28 -1.78
C LEU A 101 -4.86 4.08 -1.67
N GLU A 102 -5.26 2.82 -1.53
CA GLU A 102 -6.64 2.42 -1.41
C GLU A 102 -6.94 2.03 0.03
N SER A 103 -8.12 2.43 0.52
CA SER A 103 -8.66 1.99 1.80
C SER A 103 -10.08 1.49 1.60
N GLU A 104 -10.39 0.31 2.11
CA GLU A 104 -11.72 -0.30 1.95
C GLU A 104 -12.83 0.67 2.39
N GLU A 105 -13.92 0.70 1.62
CA GLU A 105 -15.04 1.60 1.88
C GLU A 105 -15.60 1.43 3.29
N ILE A 106 -15.78 2.54 4.00
CA ILE A 106 -16.39 2.60 5.35
C ILE A 106 -17.85 3.07 5.27
N GLY A 107 -18.59 2.85 6.35
CA GLY A 107 -19.98 3.32 6.46
C GLY A 107 -20.99 2.42 5.78
N LYS A 108 -20.64 1.16 5.47
CA LYS A 108 -21.51 0.21 4.77
C LYS A 108 -21.89 -1.00 5.61
N ASN A 109 -21.63 -0.99 6.91
CA ASN A 109 -21.92 -2.10 7.83
C ASN A 109 -21.34 -3.44 7.36
N ALA A 110 -20.10 -3.41 6.84
CA ALA A 110 -19.40 -4.62 6.42
C ALA A 110 -19.10 -5.51 7.65
N ALA A 111 -18.90 -6.80 7.39
CA ALA A 111 -18.56 -7.75 8.47
C ALA A 111 -17.31 -7.33 9.24
N ASN A 112 -16.35 -6.67 8.56
CA ASN A 112 -15.11 -6.17 9.15
C ASN A 112 -15.09 -4.64 9.26
N GLU A 113 -16.25 -4.01 9.46
CA GLU A 113 -16.38 -2.55 9.47
C GLU A 113 -15.41 -1.88 10.45
N ALA A 114 -15.28 -2.42 11.67
CA ALA A 114 -14.38 -1.86 12.68
C ALA A 114 -12.91 -1.84 12.21
N GLN A 115 -12.47 -2.89 11.52
CA GLN A 115 -11.11 -2.95 10.94
C GLN A 115 -10.93 -1.93 9.82
N ARG A 116 -11.94 -1.77 8.96
CA ARG A 116 -11.92 -0.80 7.88
C ARG A 116 -11.83 0.63 8.40
N GLU A 117 -12.65 0.97 9.40
CA GLU A 117 -12.62 2.30 10.03
C GLU A 117 -11.28 2.58 10.70
N LYS A 118 -10.72 1.58 11.38
CA LYS A 118 -9.43 1.70 12.06
C LYS A 118 -8.30 1.98 11.05
N ARG A 119 -8.33 1.29 9.91
CA ARG A 119 -7.35 1.49 8.83
C ARG A 119 -7.50 2.88 8.21
N TYR A 120 -8.71 3.28 7.89
CA TYR A 120 -9.01 4.60 7.34
C TYR A 120 -8.51 5.72 8.28
N GLN A 121 -8.82 5.63 9.56
CA GLN A 121 -8.37 6.60 10.58
C GLN A 121 -6.84 6.61 10.72
N PHE A 122 -6.21 5.46 10.61
CA PHE A 122 -4.75 5.36 10.63
C PHE A 122 -4.13 6.15 9.48
N TYR A 123 -4.67 6.06 8.28
CA TYR A 123 -4.19 6.85 7.15
C TYR A 123 -4.42 8.34 7.39
N GLU A 124 -5.60 8.73 7.83
CA GLU A 124 -5.90 10.13 8.12
C GLU A 124 -4.91 10.73 9.14
N ARG A 125 -4.67 10.01 10.24
CA ARG A 125 -3.72 10.48 11.27
C ARG A 125 -2.32 10.68 10.74
N ASN A 126 -1.96 9.94 9.71
CA ASN A 126 -0.64 10.03 9.08
C ASN A 126 -0.61 10.97 7.88
N GLY A 127 -1.65 11.79 7.70
CA GLY A 127 -1.69 12.79 6.65
C GLY A 127 -1.98 12.25 5.25
N VAL A 128 -2.46 11.01 5.14
CA VAL A 128 -2.93 10.43 3.89
C VAL A 128 -4.46 10.56 3.90
N LEU A 129 -4.99 11.49 3.12
CA LEU A 129 -6.36 11.96 3.25
C LEU A 129 -7.26 11.44 2.13
N ASP A 130 -8.54 11.24 2.45
CA ASP A 130 -9.55 10.84 1.48
C ASP A 130 -9.69 11.91 0.39
N THR A 131 -9.57 11.50 -0.86
CA THR A 131 -9.74 12.40 -2.03
C THR A 131 -11.21 12.65 -2.36
N GLY A 132 -12.13 11.87 -1.80
CA GLY A 132 -13.54 11.86 -2.19
C GLY A 132 -13.85 10.95 -3.38
N TYR A 133 -12.84 10.36 -4.02
CA TYR A 133 -13.03 9.39 -5.09
C TYR A 133 -13.13 7.98 -4.54
N LEU A 134 -14.02 7.19 -5.14
CA LEU A 134 -14.16 5.76 -4.87
C LEU A 134 -13.80 5.00 -6.14
N ILE A 135 -13.16 3.86 -5.98
CA ILE A 135 -12.95 2.92 -7.08
C ILE A 135 -13.53 1.56 -6.72
N MET A 136 -13.91 0.80 -7.75
CA MET A 136 -14.35 -0.57 -7.60
C MET A 136 -13.32 -1.47 -8.27
N ASP A 137 -12.82 -2.45 -7.52
CA ASP A 137 -11.87 -3.44 -8.01
C ASP A 137 -12.29 -4.82 -7.54
N ARG A 138 -12.52 -5.72 -8.50
CA ARG A 138 -12.92 -7.12 -8.25
C ARG A 138 -14.10 -7.25 -7.28
N GLY A 139 -15.09 -6.36 -7.43
CA GLY A 139 -16.30 -6.37 -6.61
C GLY A 139 -16.18 -5.70 -5.24
N LEU A 140 -15.01 -5.16 -4.92
CA LEU A 140 -14.78 -4.39 -3.69
C LEU A 140 -14.68 -2.91 -4.02
N THR A 141 -15.18 -2.06 -3.11
CA THR A 141 -15.11 -0.60 -3.25
C THR A 141 -14.10 -0.04 -2.28
N PHE A 142 -13.28 0.92 -2.77
CA PHE A 142 -12.21 1.54 -1.99
C PHE A 142 -12.27 3.05 -2.06
N HIS A 143 -11.97 3.71 -0.95
CA HIS A 143 -11.62 5.13 -0.95
C HIS A 143 -10.22 5.30 -1.53
N ILE A 144 -10.03 6.31 -2.36
CA ILE A 144 -8.70 6.72 -2.80
C ILE A 144 -8.17 7.75 -1.80
N MET A 145 -7.06 7.40 -1.15
CA MET A 145 -6.38 8.23 -0.16
C MET A 145 -5.10 8.79 -0.76
N PHE A 146 -4.75 10.02 -0.40
CA PHE A 146 -3.63 10.72 -1.03
C PHE A 146 -2.87 11.61 -0.03
N ALA A 147 -1.54 11.63 -0.16
CA ALA A 147 -0.66 12.60 0.48
C ALA A 147 0.33 13.12 -0.55
N GLY A 148 0.47 14.44 -0.67
CA GLY A 148 1.43 15.04 -1.61
C GLY A 148 1.45 16.55 -1.52
N ALA A 149 2.60 17.15 -1.86
CA ALA A 149 2.80 18.59 -1.74
C ALA A 149 1.89 19.42 -2.66
N SER A 150 1.54 18.87 -3.84
CA SER A 150 0.74 19.58 -4.85
C SER A 150 -0.74 19.23 -4.82
N GLY A 151 -1.18 18.39 -3.87
CA GLY A 151 -2.54 17.88 -3.83
C GLY A 151 -2.82 16.81 -4.92
N PHE A 152 -4.00 16.20 -4.82
CA PHE A 152 -4.46 15.20 -5.77
C PHE A 152 -4.85 15.89 -7.07
N GLY A 153 -4.26 15.47 -8.19
CA GLY A 153 -4.47 16.16 -9.46
C GLY A 153 -4.56 15.23 -10.66
N GLY A 154 -4.50 15.81 -11.86
CA GLY A 154 -4.74 15.13 -13.13
C GLY A 154 -3.83 13.92 -13.40
N THR A 155 -2.55 13.99 -13.02
CA THR A 155 -1.61 12.88 -13.21
C THR A 155 -2.03 11.64 -12.43
N GLN A 156 -2.41 11.80 -11.18
CA GLN A 156 -2.87 10.71 -10.34
C GLN A 156 -4.19 10.14 -10.81
N LEU A 157 -5.12 11.00 -11.19
CA LEU A 157 -6.42 10.59 -11.71
C LEU A 157 -6.27 9.80 -13.01
N GLN A 158 -5.42 10.26 -13.92
CA GLN A 158 -5.16 9.57 -15.18
C GLN A 158 -4.57 8.18 -14.94
N PHE A 159 -3.64 8.06 -14.00
CA PHE A 159 -3.07 6.77 -13.61
C PHE A 159 -4.17 5.80 -13.15
N LEU A 160 -5.08 6.26 -12.29
CA LEU A 160 -6.19 5.44 -11.80
C LEU A 160 -7.09 4.97 -12.95
N LEU A 161 -7.41 5.86 -13.89
CA LEU A 161 -8.25 5.53 -15.04
C LEU A 161 -7.56 4.51 -15.95
N ASP A 162 -6.27 4.64 -16.17
CA ASP A 162 -5.50 3.72 -17.01
C ASP A 162 -5.26 2.37 -16.34
N PHE A 163 -5.21 2.34 -15.02
CA PHE A 163 -4.92 1.12 -14.26
C PHE A 163 -6.17 0.27 -14.04
N HIS A 164 -7.30 0.89 -13.80
CA HIS A 164 -8.59 0.25 -13.51
C HIS A 164 -9.53 0.38 -14.70
#